data_b27365e0dde5ab866e9d7ba895916010
#
_entry.id   b27365e0dde5ab866e9d7ba895916010
#
_cell.length_a   1.000
_cell.length_b   1.000
_cell.length_c   1.000
_cell.angle_alpha   90.00
_cell.angle_beta   90.00
_cell.angle_gamma   90.00
#
_symmetry.space_group_name_H-M   'P 1'
#
loop_
_entity.id
_entity.type
_entity.pdbx_description
1 polymer ?
#
loop_
_entity_poly.entity_id
_entity_poly.type
_entity_poly.pdbx_seq_one_letter_code
_entity_poly.pdbx_strand_id
1 'polypeptide(L)'
;MKYYLIVGEASGDLHASHLMKALLKEDPTAEFRFFGGDLMSAVGGTRVRHYRDLAYMGIIAVLLHLRTIMRNMAFCKRDIVEWQPDVVILVDYPGFNLKIAKFVHNNTHIPVYYYISPKIWAWKEYRIKEIKRNVDELFSILPFEVPFFEQKHHYPIHYVGNPTAEEVRQFQATYNVDDATFRRQHGLDARPIIALLAGSRKQEIAGTLPQMIAAAQRFADYQLVLAAAPGIEPEFYDAHINGSNVRVVHGETYALLSHAHTALVTSGTATLETALFRVPQVVCYNTALPKLVGLLRPLVLKVKYVSLVNLIADREVVPELVANTFSEANVTEQLTRLLPDGEPRQQMLAGYEEVWQKIGADSPSERTAKEIVLKVKR
;
A
#
# COMPACT_ATOMS: atom_id res chain seq x y z
N MET A 1 -27.77 -7.18 8.02
CA MET A 1 -27.53 -5.74 8.25
C MET A 1 -27.17 -5.05 6.94
N LYS A 2 -27.37 -3.73 6.85
CA LYS A 2 -27.07 -2.89 5.69
C LYS A 2 -25.74 -2.16 5.87
N TYR A 3 -24.79 -2.45 5.01
CA TYR A 3 -23.44 -1.87 5.06
C TYR A 3 -23.21 -0.94 3.86
N TYR A 4 -22.84 0.32 4.13
CA TYR A 4 -22.50 1.28 3.10
C TYR A 4 -20.98 1.48 3.07
N LEU A 5 -20.29 1.03 1.99
CA LEU A 5 -18.84 1.11 1.91
C LEU A 5 -18.38 2.17 0.91
N ILE A 6 -17.28 2.88 1.23
CA ILE A 6 -16.72 3.90 0.33
C ILE A 6 -15.22 3.67 0.18
N VAL A 7 -14.81 3.37 -1.04
CA VAL A 7 -13.41 3.30 -1.45
C VAL A 7 -13.13 4.29 -2.58
N GLY A 8 -11.90 4.77 -2.70
CA GLY A 8 -11.51 5.77 -3.70
C GLY A 8 -10.44 5.33 -4.70
N GLU A 9 -9.92 4.09 -4.58
CA GLU A 9 -8.84 3.59 -5.44
C GLU A 9 -8.83 2.05 -5.51
N ALA A 10 -8.01 1.50 -6.40
CA ALA A 10 -7.95 0.06 -6.66
C ALA A 10 -7.55 -0.77 -5.43
N SER A 11 -6.59 -0.31 -4.63
CA SER A 11 -6.19 -0.98 -3.39
C SER A 11 -7.34 -1.02 -2.38
N GLY A 12 -8.11 0.07 -2.28
CA GLY A 12 -9.32 0.12 -1.46
C GLY A 12 -10.38 -0.89 -1.92
N ASP A 13 -10.59 -1.04 -3.23
CA ASP A 13 -11.51 -2.02 -3.82
C ASP A 13 -11.11 -3.46 -3.46
N LEU A 14 -9.81 -3.78 -3.53
CA LEU A 14 -9.29 -5.08 -3.14
C LEU A 14 -9.55 -5.35 -1.64
N HIS A 15 -9.11 -4.47 -0.77
CA HIS A 15 -9.26 -4.68 0.69
C HIS A 15 -10.72 -4.67 1.14
N ALA A 16 -11.55 -3.81 0.54
CA ALA A 16 -12.99 -3.80 0.84
C ALA A 16 -13.70 -5.06 0.33
N SER A 17 -13.28 -5.62 -0.81
CA SER A 17 -13.83 -6.90 -1.31
C SER A 17 -13.55 -8.06 -0.34
N HIS A 18 -12.35 -8.11 0.25
CA HIS A 18 -12.00 -9.09 1.28
C HIS A 18 -12.83 -8.87 2.55
N LEU A 19 -13.00 -7.61 2.98
CA LEU A 19 -13.85 -7.27 4.12
C LEU A 19 -15.31 -7.67 3.87
N MET A 20 -15.86 -7.41 2.68
CA MET A 20 -17.24 -7.81 2.33
C MET A 20 -17.42 -9.34 2.38
N LYS A 21 -16.45 -10.11 1.88
CA LYS A 21 -16.46 -11.58 1.98
C LYS A 21 -16.46 -12.05 3.44
N ALA A 22 -15.67 -11.39 4.28
CA ALA A 22 -15.60 -11.70 5.70
C ALA A 22 -16.89 -11.28 6.43
N LEU A 23 -17.49 -10.14 6.08
CA LEU A 23 -18.78 -9.71 6.61
C LEU A 23 -19.91 -10.70 6.27
N LEU A 24 -19.91 -11.28 5.07
CA LEU A 24 -20.89 -12.33 4.70
C LEU A 24 -20.75 -13.61 5.53
N LYS A 25 -19.57 -13.92 6.03
CA LYS A 25 -19.36 -15.05 6.96
C LYS A 25 -19.98 -14.77 8.34
N GLU A 26 -19.83 -13.54 8.83
CA GLU A 26 -20.33 -13.11 10.15
C GLU A 26 -21.82 -12.69 10.14
N ASP A 27 -22.30 -12.20 9.00
CA ASP A 27 -23.68 -11.80 8.74
C ASP A 27 -24.12 -12.29 7.36
N PRO A 28 -24.65 -13.54 7.27
CA PRO A 28 -25.07 -14.13 5.98
C PRO A 28 -26.21 -13.38 5.27
N THR A 29 -26.90 -12.47 5.97
CA THR A 29 -27.96 -11.62 5.42
C THR A 29 -27.49 -10.20 5.11
N ALA A 30 -26.17 -9.96 5.07
CA ALA A 30 -25.59 -8.65 4.79
C ALA A 30 -26.03 -8.10 3.43
N GLU A 31 -26.52 -6.87 3.43
CA GLU A 31 -26.81 -6.09 2.24
C GLU A 31 -25.72 -5.03 2.05
N PHE A 32 -25.14 -4.97 0.86
CA PHE A 32 -24.08 -4.00 0.55
C PHE A 32 -24.53 -2.98 -0.48
N ARG A 33 -24.22 -1.71 -0.19
CA ARG A 33 -24.30 -0.60 -1.14
C ARG A 33 -22.98 0.16 -1.09
N PHE A 34 -22.38 0.49 -2.25
CA PHE A 34 -21.01 0.97 -2.19
C PHE A 34 -20.57 1.84 -3.36
N PHE A 35 -19.61 2.70 -3.06
CA PHE A 35 -18.65 3.29 -3.98
C PHE A 35 -17.44 2.37 -4.04
N GLY A 36 -17.17 1.74 -5.18
CA GLY A 36 -16.12 0.72 -5.29
C GLY A 36 -15.84 0.32 -6.72
N GLY A 37 -15.20 -0.81 -6.89
CA GLY A 37 -14.82 -1.32 -8.20
C GLY A 37 -15.39 -2.69 -8.51
N ASP A 38 -14.69 -3.38 -9.40
CA ASP A 38 -15.14 -4.67 -9.94
C ASP A 38 -14.93 -5.82 -8.95
N LEU A 39 -13.92 -5.72 -8.06
CA LEU A 39 -13.68 -6.74 -7.04
C LEU A 39 -14.77 -6.75 -5.97
N MET A 40 -15.21 -5.58 -5.50
CA MET A 40 -16.37 -5.49 -4.61
C MET A 40 -17.65 -5.96 -5.30
N SER A 41 -17.85 -5.58 -6.58
CA SER A 41 -19.03 -6.02 -7.37
C SER A 41 -19.07 -7.54 -7.54
N ALA A 42 -17.94 -8.21 -7.65
CA ALA A 42 -17.86 -9.67 -7.73
C ALA A 42 -18.26 -10.37 -6.43
N VAL A 43 -18.19 -9.70 -5.28
CA VAL A 43 -18.69 -10.24 -4.00
C VAL A 43 -20.22 -10.15 -3.93
N GLY A 44 -20.80 -9.07 -4.44
CA GLY A 44 -22.25 -8.84 -4.46
C GLY A 44 -22.63 -7.42 -4.01
N GLY A 45 -23.95 -7.16 -3.91
CA GLY A 45 -24.49 -5.86 -3.51
C GLY A 45 -24.65 -4.86 -4.67
N THR A 46 -24.92 -3.61 -4.34
CA THR A 46 -25.21 -2.54 -5.31
C THR A 46 -24.07 -1.54 -5.39
N ARG A 47 -23.33 -1.56 -6.51
CA ARG A 47 -22.35 -0.50 -6.80
C ARG A 47 -23.06 0.74 -7.31
N VAL A 48 -23.01 1.84 -6.54
CA VAL A 48 -23.62 3.12 -6.91
C VAL A 48 -22.69 4.02 -7.72
N ARG A 49 -21.37 3.88 -7.55
CA ARG A 49 -20.34 4.56 -8.35
C ARG A 49 -19.08 3.73 -8.41
N HIS A 50 -18.40 3.79 -9.56
CA HIS A 50 -17.07 3.20 -9.69
C HIS A 50 -16.01 4.14 -9.09
N TYR A 51 -15.00 3.61 -8.37
CA TYR A 51 -13.94 4.45 -7.77
C TYR A 51 -13.16 5.26 -8.83
N ARG A 52 -13.07 4.82 -10.08
CA ARG A 52 -12.45 5.57 -11.18
C ARG A 52 -13.10 6.92 -11.40
N ASP A 53 -14.38 7.07 -11.09
CA ASP A 53 -15.10 8.33 -11.16
C ASP A 53 -14.77 9.28 -9.98
N LEU A 54 -14.05 8.80 -8.98
CA LEU A 54 -13.61 9.53 -7.78
C LEU A 54 -12.11 9.81 -7.77
N ALA A 55 -11.32 8.99 -8.46
CA ALA A 55 -9.86 8.94 -8.37
C ALA A 55 -9.18 10.08 -9.15
N TYR A 56 -9.37 11.30 -8.69
CA TYR A 56 -8.60 12.45 -9.18
C TYR A 56 -7.43 12.70 -8.23
N MET A 57 -6.20 12.36 -8.66
CA MET A 57 -4.99 12.55 -7.86
C MET A 57 -4.16 13.72 -8.39
N GLY A 58 -3.59 14.50 -7.46
CA GLY A 58 -2.79 15.68 -7.77
C GLY A 58 -3.61 16.98 -7.80
N ILE A 59 -2.96 18.10 -7.48
CA ILE A 59 -3.62 19.41 -7.30
C ILE A 59 -4.34 19.84 -8.57
N ILE A 60 -3.69 19.70 -9.72
CA ILE A 60 -4.25 20.13 -11.01
C ILE A 60 -5.48 19.30 -11.39
N ALA A 61 -5.40 17.95 -11.27
CA ALA A 61 -6.53 17.08 -11.58
C ALA A 61 -7.73 17.34 -10.65
N VAL A 62 -7.49 17.54 -9.36
CA VAL A 62 -8.52 17.89 -8.38
C VAL A 62 -9.20 19.23 -8.74
N LEU A 63 -8.44 20.26 -9.14
CA LEU A 63 -8.98 21.56 -9.53
C LEU A 63 -9.83 21.45 -10.81
N LEU A 64 -9.37 20.72 -11.82
CA LEU A 64 -10.09 20.53 -13.08
C LEU A 64 -11.41 19.76 -12.90
N HIS A 65 -11.45 18.81 -11.95
CA HIS A 65 -12.62 17.96 -11.71
C HIS A 65 -13.40 18.30 -10.42
N LEU A 66 -13.18 19.50 -9.87
CA LEU A 66 -13.81 19.90 -8.59
C LEU A 66 -15.35 19.79 -8.62
N ARG A 67 -15.98 20.18 -9.74
CA ARG A 67 -17.44 20.08 -9.91
C ARG A 67 -17.91 18.61 -9.85
N THR A 68 -17.17 17.69 -10.47
CA THR A 68 -17.49 16.24 -10.46
C THR A 68 -17.33 15.67 -9.05
N ILE A 69 -16.25 16.03 -8.34
CA ILE A 69 -16.01 15.61 -6.95
C ILE A 69 -17.15 16.10 -6.06
N MET A 70 -17.56 17.37 -6.19
CA MET A 70 -18.66 17.93 -5.40
C MET A 70 -20.00 17.27 -5.71
N ARG A 71 -20.28 16.97 -6.97
CA ARG A 71 -21.49 16.24 -7.39
C ARG A 71 -21.51 14.82 -6.83
N ASN A 72 -20.39 14.08 -6.91
CA ASN A 72 -20.28 12.75 -6.35
C ASN A 72 -20.43 12.75 -4.82
N MET A 73 -19.90 13.76 -4.14
CA MET A 73 -20.08 13.94 -2.71
C MET A 73 -21.54 14.22 -2.33
N ALA A 74 -22.20 15.12 -3.05
CA ALA A 74 -23.62 15.42 -2.82
C ALA A 74 -24.49 14.19 -3.08
N PHE A 75 -24.19 13.43 -4.13
CA PHE A 75 -24.87 12.18 -4.42
C PHE A 75 -24.66 11.15 -3.31
N CYS A 76 -23.44 10.91 -2.85
CA CYS A 76 -23.11 9.98 -1.78
C CYS A 76 -23.88 10.31 -0.48
N LYS A 77 -23.90 11.59 -0.09
CA LYS A 77 -24.63 12.06 1.11
C LYS A 77 -26.13 11.75 1.03
N ARG A 78 -26.77 12.07 -0.11
CA ARG A 78 -28.17 11.80 -0.33
C ARG A 78 -28.46 10.30 -0.34
N ASP A 79 -27.64 9.51 -1.04
CA ASP A 79 -27.80 8.08 -1.16
C ASP A 79 -27.69 7.34 0.20
N ILE A 80 -26.78 7.78 1.08
CA ILE A 80 -26.69 7.27 2.45
C ILE A 80 -27.97 7.56 3.24
N VAL A 81 -28.49 8.80 3.16
CA VAL A 81 -29.70 9.21 3.88
C VAL A 81 -30.93 8.47 3.36
N GLU A 82 -31.05 8.27 2.05
CA GLU A 82 -32.19 7.57 1.43
C GLU A 82 -32.15 6.05 1.72
N TRP A 83 -30.98 5.42 1.69
CA TRP A 83 -30.85 3.98 1.89
C TRP A 83 -30.86 3.55 3.36
N GLN A 84 -30.52 4.44 4.29
CA GLN A 84 -30.49 4.21 5.73
C GLN A 84 -29.69 2.94 6.11
N PRO A 85 -28.36 2.92 5.92
CA PRO A 85 -27.52 1.80 6.34
C PRO A 85 -27.44 1.69 7.87
N ASP A 86 -27.14 0.49 8.37
CA ASP A 86 -26.85 0.26 9.79
C ASP A 86 -25.45 0.80 10.16
N VAL A 87 -24.54 0.88 9.19
CA VAL A 87 -23.18 1.43 9.36
C VAL A 87 -22.61 1.95 8.03
N VAL A 88 -21.84 3.04 8.11
CA VAL A 88 -21.00 3.53 7.01
C VAL A 88 -19.56 3.13 7.27
N ILE A 89 -18.97 2.39 6.34
CA ILE A 89 -17.57 1.93 6.40
C ILE A 89 -16.74 2.69 5.37
N LEU A 90 -15.81 3.49 5.86
CA LEU A 90 -14.90 4.29 5.05
C LEU A 90 -13.56 3.56 4.93
N VAL A 91 -13.07 3.37 3.71
CA VAL A 91 -11.81 2.65 3.47
C VAL A 91 -10.77 3.59 2.89
N ASP A 92 -9.68 3.86 3.62
CA ASP A 92 -8.64 4.82 3.23
C ASP A 92 -9.22 6.13 2.63
N TYR A 93 -8.65 6.70 1.58
CA TYR A 93 -9.14 7.85 0.79
C TYR A 93 -9.62 9.07 1.64
N PRO A 94 -8.78 9.60 2.53
CA PRO A 94 -9.21 10.54 3.58
C PRO A 94 -9.70 11.90 3.05
N GLY A 95 -9.35 12.29 1.84
CA GLY A 95 -9.77 13.57 1.25
C GLY A 95 -11.29 13.66 1.03
N PHE A 96 -11.92 12.56 0.68
CA PHE A 96 -13.36 12.43 0.47
C PHE A 96 -14.03 11.87 1.74
N ASN A 97 -13.48 10.78 2.27
CA ASN A 97 -14.08 10.01 3.34
C ASN A 97 -14.28 10.80 4.63
N LEU A 98 -13.34 11.65 5.06
CA LEU A 98 -13.51 12.47 6.26
C LEU A 98 -14.64 13.52 6.11
N LYS A 99 -14.91 14.01 4.89
CA LYS A 99 -16.04 14.91 4.64
C LYS A 99 -17.38 14.18 4.68
N ILE A 100 -17.42 12.92 4.26
CA ILE A 100 -18.59 12.06 4.41
C ILE A 100 -18.79 11.72 5.89
N ALA A 101 -17.74 11.32 6.62
CA ALA A 101 -17.80 11.08 8.06
C ALA A 101 -18.43 12.26 8.80
N LYS A 102 -17.93 13.47 8.55
CA LYS A 102 -18.49 14.70 9.14
C LYS A 102 -19.98 14.91 8.81
N PHE A 103 -20.38 14.62 7.58
CA PHE A 103 -21.78 14.77 7.19
C PHE A 103 -22.68 13.75 7.90
N VAL A 104 -22.30 12.48 7.89
CA VAL A 104 -23.06 11.38 8.51
C VAL A 104 -23.21 11.63 10.00
N HIS A 105 -22.11 11.93 10.70
CA HIS A 105 -22.13 12.24 12.14
C HIS A 105 -23.03 13.42 12.49
N ASN A 106 -23.03 14.51 11.69
CA ASN A 106 -23.80 15.71 12.01
C ASN A 106 -25.29 15.65 11.62
N ASN A 107 -25.69 14.75 10.71
CA ASN A 107 -27.02 14.76 10.10
C ASN A 107 -27.78 13.44 10.27
N THR A 108 -27.16 12.40 10.83
CA THR A 108 -27.76 11.08 11.03
C THR A 108 -27.31 10.50 12.38
N HIS A 109 -27.90 9.36 12.76
CA HIS A 109 -27.45 8.54 13.89
C HIS A 109 -26.68 7.28 13.43
N ILE A 110 -26.32 7.22 12.15
CA ILE A 110 -25.62 6.08 11.56
C ILE A 110 -24.18 6.10 12.02
N PRO A 111 -23.63 5.01 12.61
CA PRO A 111 -22.23 4.94 13.01
C PRO A 111 -21.30 4.95 11.81
N VAL A 112 -20.15 5.61 12.00
CA VAL A 112 -19.11 5.74 10.99
C VAL A 112 -17.87 4.98 11.43
N TYR A 113 -17.54 3.92 10.72
CA TYR A 113 -16.35 3.11 10.95
C TYR A 113 -15.32 3.36 9.86
N TYR A 114 -14.07 3.40 10.24
CA TYR A 114 -12.98 3.68 9.30
C TYR A 114 -12.02 2.50 9.25
N TYR A 115 -11.96 1.81 8.12
CA TYR A 115 -11.04 0.70 7.86
C TYR A 115 -9.86 1.18 7.02
N ILE A 116 -8.64 0.82 7.41
CA ILE A 116 -7.37 1.34 6.89
C ILE A 116 -7.23 2.82 7.22
N SER A 117 -6.70 3.06 8.41
CA SER A 117 -6.49 4.38 9.00
C SER A 117 -5.86 5.38 8.02
N PRO A 118 -6.31 6.63 7.98
CA PRO A 118 -5.61 7.68 7.25
C PRO A 118 -4.19 7.88 7.77
N LYS A 119 -3.21 7.96 6.87
CA LYS A 119 -1.77 8.12 7.20
C LYS A 119 -1.46 9.52 7.74
N ILE A 120 -2.20 9.97 8.77
CA ILE A 120 -2.03 11.30 9.37
C ILE A 120 -0.73 11.43 10.17
N TRP A 121 -0.10 10.33 10.53
CA TRP A 121 1.21 10.28 11.17
C TRP A 121 2.34 10.75 10.22
N ALA A 122 2.18 10.55 8.92
CA ALA A 122 3.14 10.99 7.91
C ALA A 122 2.99 12.48 7.57
N TRP A 123 1.75 12.97 7.46
CA TRP A 123 1.43 14.34 7.08
C TRP A 123 -0.03 14.68 7.46
N LYS A 124 -0.36 15.98 7.59
CA LYS A 124 -1.72 16.46 7.95
C LYS A 124 -2.24 15.89 9.28
N GLU A 125 -1.38 15.80 10.27
CA GLU A 125 -1.71 15.31 11.62
C GLU A 125 -2.91 16.07 12.24
N TYR A 126 -3.15 17.33 11.83
CA TYR A 126 -4.31 18.11 12.29
C TYR A 126 -5.68 17.44 12.04
N ARG A 127 -5.75 16.49 11.09
CA ARG A 127 -6.96 15.70 10.80
C ARG A 127 -7.41 14.81 11.95
N ILE A 128 -6.56 14.58 12.93
CA ILE A 128 -6.93 13.85 14.15
C ILE A 128 -8.18 14.45 14.83
N LYS A 129 -8.35 15.78 14.77
CA LYS A 129 -9.52 16.46 15.34
C LYS A 129 -10.82 16.06 14.61
N GLU A 130 -10.76 15.87 13.30
CA GLU A 130 -11.90 15.43 12.49
C GLU A 130 -12.22 13.96 12.75
N ILE A 131 -11.19 13.11 12.87
CA ILE A 131 -11.35 11.69 13.19
C ILE A 131 -12.00 11.53 14.54
N LYS A 132 -11.45 12.16 15.59
CA LYS A 132 -12.03 12.09 16.95
C LYS A 132 -13.48 12.52 17.06
N ARG A 133 -13.90 13.46 16.21
CA ARG A 133 -15.25 14.00 16.24
C ARG A 133 -16.24 13.13 15.46
N ASN A 134 -15.83 12.57 14.34
CA ASN A 134 -16.76 12.10 13.33
C ASN A 134 -16.60 10.61 12.99
N VAL A 135 -15.67 9.89 13.61
CA VAL A 135 -15.44 8.47 13.41
C VAL A 135 -15.63 7.76 14.73
N ASP A 136 -16.53 6.78 14.76
CA ASP A 136 -16.85 6.04 15.96
C ASP A 136 -15.86 4.91 16.22
N GLU A 137 -15.40 4.21 15.16
CA GLU A 137 -14.43 3.14 15.28
C GLU A 137 -13.38 3.25 14.17
N LEU A 138 -12.09 3.08 14.54
CA LEU A 138 -10.95 3.16 13.63
C LEU A 138 -10.16 1.85 13.63
N PHE A 139 -10.09 1.20 12.46
CA PHE A 139 -9.36 -0.05 12.26
C PHE A 139 -8.04 0.24 11.52
N SER A 140 -6.94 -0.04 12.21
CA SER A 140 -5.58 0.19 11.73
C SER A 140 -4.94 -1.09 11.23
N ILE A 141 -4.12 -0.96 10.19
CA ILE A 141 -3.35 -2.06 9.59
C ILE A 141 -1.84 -1.95 9.83
N LEU A 142 -1.39 -0.92 10.55
CA LEU A 142 0.02 -0.69 10.85
C LEU A 142 0.23 -0.64 12.37
N PRO A 143 1.10 -1.50 12.95
CA PRO A 143 1.22 -1.63 14.40
C PRO A 143 1.71 -0.35 15.09
N PHE A 144 2.53 0.46 14.43
CA PHE A 144 3.01 1.74 14.99
C PHE A 144 1.93 2.84 15.05
N GLU A 145 0.77 2.63 14.42
CA GLU A 145 -0.36 3.54 14.55
C GLU A 145 -1.01 3.46 15.93
N VAL A 146 -0.91 2.31 16.62
CA VAL A 146 -1.45 2.16 17.98
C VAL A 146 -0.86 3.21 18.94
N PRO A 147 0.46 3.27 19.18
CA PRO A 147 1.01 4.31 20.05
C PRO A 147 0.79 5.74 19.51
N PHE A 148 0.72 5.94 18.19
CA PHE A 148 0.42 7.23 17.61
C PHE A 148 -0.99 7.71 17.97
N PHE A 149 -2.01 6.88 17.80
CA PHE A 149 -3.39 7.28 18.12
C PHE A 149 -3.68 7.23 19.61
N GLU A 150 -3.29 6.17 20.32
CA GLU A 150 -3.68 5.97 21.71
C GLU A 150 -2.81 6.76 22.70
N GLN A 151 -1.49 6.68 22.58
CA GLN A 151 -0.59 7.35 23.53
C GLN A 151 -0.46 8.85 23.24
N LYS A 152 -0.21 9.22 21.98
CA LYS A 152 -0.02 10.62 21.60
C LYS A 152 -1.32 11.40 21.53
N HIS A 153 -2.37 10.78 20.96
CA HIS A 153 -3.62 11.47 20.69
C HIS A 153 -4.78 11.05 21.60
N HIS A 154 -4.62 10.08 22.50
CA HIS A 154 -5.67 9.60 23.41
C HIS A 154 -6.96 9.26 22.65
N TYR A 155 -6.83 8.49 21.58
CA TYR A 155 -7.91 8.01 20.75
C TYR A 155 -7.75 6.50 20.52
N PRO A 156 -8.68 5.68 21.05
CA PRO A 156 -8.59 4.22 20.94
C PRO A 156 -8.75 3.78 19.48
N ILE A 157 -7.98 2.77 19.08
CA ILE A 157 -8.06 2.17 17.75
C ILE A 157 -7.99 0.65 17.84
N HIS A 158 -8.38 -0.02 16.75
CA HIS A 158 -8.29 -1.46 16.63
C HIS A 158 -7.20 -1.84 15.63
N TYR A 159 -6.06 -2.34 16.11
CA TYR A 159 -5.09 -2.95 15.22
C TYR A 159 -5.60 -4.32 14.79
N VAL A 160 -5.82 -4.52 13.50
CA VAL A 160 -6.46 -5.74 12.96
C VAL A 160 -5.52 -6.66 12.19
N GLY A 161 -4.25 -6.32 12.10
CA GLY A 161 -3.27 -7.00 11.25
C GLY A 161 -3.05 -6.27 9.93
N ASN A 162 -2.19 -6.81 9.06
CA ASN A 162 -1.82 -6.17 7.81
C ASN A 162 -2.26 -6.98 6.58
N PRO A 163 -3.06 -6.40 5.66
CA PRO A 163 -3.56 -7.10 4.46
C PRO A 163 -2.45 -7.61 3.55
N THR A 164 -1.36 -6.86 3.40
CA THR A 164 -0.20 -7.29 2.59
C THR A 164 0.42 -8.58 3.14
N ALA A 165 0.50 -8.71 4.46
CA ALA A 165 0.99 -9.94 5.08
C ALA A 165 0.06 -11.14 4.84
N GLU A 166 -1.25 -10.91 4.84
CA GLU A 166 -2.24 -11.92 4.49
C GLU A 166 -2.10 -12.36 3.03
N GLU A 167 -2.01 -11.41 2.10
CA GLU A 167 -1.85 -11.67 0.67
C GLU A 167 -0.56 -12.44 0.37
N VAL A 168 0.56 -12.06 0.98
CA VAL A 168 1.84 -12.77 0.83
C VAL A 168 1.74 -14.20 1.36
N ARG A 169 1.15 -14.43 2.54
CA ARG A 169 0.94 -15.79 3.07
C ARG A 169 0.07 -16.65 2.15
N GLN A 170 -1.03 -16.10 1.65
CA GLN A 170 -1.92 -16.81 0.72
C GLN A 170 -1.20 -17.17 -0.57
N PHE A 171 -0.40 -16.26 -1.12
CA PHE A 171 0.40 -16.53 -2.31
C PHE A 171 1.42 -17.64 -2.03
N GLN A 172 2.22 -17.52 -0.96
CA GLN A 172 3.25 -18.51 -0.60
C GLN A 172 2.66 -19.91 -0.33
N ALA A 173 1.44 -19.99 0.18
CA ALA A 173 0.76 -21.27 0.41
C ALA A 173 0.32 -21.97 -0.88
N THR A 174 0.16 -21.26 -1.99
CA THR A 174 -0.36 -21.79 -3.26
C THR A 174 0.67 -21.78 -4.39
N TYR A 175 1.74 -20.99 -4.26
CA TYR A 175 2.76 -20.86 -5.29
C TYR A 175 3.77 -22.02 -5.22
N ASN A 176 3.78 -22.88 -6.24
CA ASN A 176 4.59 -24.11 -6.27
C ASN A 176 5.54 -24.16 -7.49
N VAL A 177 5.85 -22.99 -8.10
CA VAL A 177 6.76 -22.93 -9.25
C VAL A 177 8.20 -22.92 -8.73
N ASP A 178 9.00 -23.91 -9.16
CA ASP A 178 10.43 -23.97 -8.82
C ASP A 178 11.27 -22.96 -9.62
N ASP A 179 12.48 -22.70 -9.15
CA ASP A 179 13.39 -21.71 -9.72
C ASP A 179 13.74 -22.00 -11.20
N ALA A 180 13.96 -23.27 -11.55
CA ALA A 180 14.29 -23.66 -12.92
C ALA A 180 13.13 -23.41 -13.89
N THR A 181 11.90 -23.68 -13.44
CA THR A 181 10.68 -23.44 -14.21
C THR A 181 10.43 -21.95 -14.38
N PHE A 182 10.53 -21.15 -13.32
CA PHE A 182 10.40 -19.69 -13.38
C PHE A 182 11.42 -19.09 -14.36
N ARG A 183 12.69 -19.47 -14.24
CA ARG A 183 13.76 -18.98 -15.14
C ARG A 183 13.49 -19.34 -16.61
N ARG A 184 13.08 -20.57 -16.88
CA ARG A 184 12.75 -21.00 -18.25
C ARG A 184 11.58 -20.23 -18.85
N GLN A 185 10.52 -19.99 -18.07
CA GLN A 185 9.35 -19.23 -18.51
C GLN A 185 9.70 -17.78 -18.90
N HIS A 186 10.64 -17.17 -18.20
CA HIS A 186 11.01 -15.77 -18.42
C HIS A 186 12.32 -15.58 -19.21
N GLY A 187 12.89 -16.66 -19.76
CA GLY A 187 14.14 -16.60 -20.55
C GLY A 187 15.34 -16.11 -19.75
N LEU A 188 15.40 -16.49 -18.47
CA LEU A 188 16.47 -16.15 -17.53
C LEU A 188 17.53 -17.24 -17.50
N ASP A 189 18.78 -16.86 -17.25
CA ASP A 189 19.88 -17.78 -17.04
C ASP A 189 20.08 -18.17 -15.56
N ALA A 190 21.17 -18.84 -15.23
CA ALA A 190 21.46 -19.32 -13.88
C ALA A 190 21.94 -18.24 -12.91
N ARG A 191 22.23 -16.99 -13.37
CA ARG A 191 22.70 -15.91 -12.50
C ARG A 191 21.62 -15.53 -11.47
N PRO A 192 22.02 -15.15 -10.23
CA PRO A 192 21.07 -14.62 -9.25
C PRO A 192 20.36 -13.38 -9.78
N ILE A 193 19.13 -13.17 -9.32
CA ILE A 193 18.25 -12.10 -9.80
C ILE A 193 18.33 -10.90 -8.87
N ILE A 194 18.58 -9.71 -9.42
CA ILE A 194 18.28 -8.43 -8.79
C ILE A 194 16.92 -7.98 -9.32
N ALA A 195 15.91 -7.98 -8.46
CA ALA A 195 14.57 -7.52 -8.79
C ALA A 195 14.50 -5.98 -8.76
N LEU A 196 13.85 -5.39 -9.76
CA LEU A 196 13.62 -3.95 -9.85
C LEU A 196 12.12 -3.67 -9.66
N LEU A 197 11.75 -3.01 -8.57
CA LEU A 197 10.39 -2.56 -8.28
C LEU A 197 10.38 -1.02 -8.32
N ALA A 198 10.27 -0.46 -9.52
CA ALA A 198 10.52 0.96 -9.77
C ALA A 198 9.36 1.90 -9.41
N GLY A 199 8.27 1.37 -8.85
CA GLY A 199 7.10 2.13 -8.46
C GLY A 199 5.86 1.79 -9.29
N SER A 200 4.73 2.40 -8.94
CA SER A 200 3.42 2.16 -9.56
C SER A 200 2.92 3.30 -10.44
N ARG A 201 3.66 4.41 -10.53
CA ARG A 201 3.29 5.59 -11.29
C ARG A 201 4.36 5.95 -12.31
N LYS A 202 3.96 6.40 -13.51
CA LYS A 202 4.88 6.81 -14.58
C LYS A 202 5.99 7.77 -14.10
N GLN A 203 5.65 8.74 -13.25
CA GLN A 203 6.64 9.68 -12.72
C GLN A 203 7.65 9.04 -11.77
N GLU A 204 7.20 8.10 -10.94
CA GLU A 204 8.08 7.33 -10.05
C GLU A 204 9.04 6.48 -10.88
N ILE A 205 8.50 5.69 -11.82
CA ILE A 205 9.28 4.81 -12.70
C ILE A 205 10.30 5.61 -13.51
N ALA A 206 9.89 6.68 -14.17
CA ALA A 206 10.80 7.54 -14.95
C ALA A 206 11.91 8.16 -14.09
N GLY A 207 11.63 8.45 -12.82
CA GLY A 207 12.60 9.04 -11.92
C GLY A 207 13.56 8.04 -11.25
N THR A 208 13.15 6.78 -11.08
CA THR A 208 13.92 5.80 -10.30
C THR A 208 14.58 4.73 -11.17
N LEU A 209 13.86 4.19 -12.17
CA LEU A 209 14.31 3.05 -12.96
C LEU A 209 15.67 3.24 -13.66
N PRO A 210 15.95 4.38 -14.31
CA PRO A 210 17.25 4.57 -14.97
C PRO A 210 18.45 4.46 -14.02
N GLN A 211 18.33 5.03 -12.82
CA GLN A 211 19.40 4.97 -11.81
C GLN A 211 19.53 3.57 -11.18
N MET A 212 18.41 2.88 -10.97
CA MET A 212 18.43 1.49 -10.51
C MET A 212 19.16 0.59 -11.52
N ILE A 213 18.85 0.74 -12.81
CA ILE A 213 19.50 -0.03 -13.88
C ILE A 213 20.99 0.29 -13.93
N ALA A 214 21.37 1.58 -13.98
CA ALA A 214 22.76 2.00 -14.08
C ALA A 214 23.62 1.44 -12.93
N ALA A 215 23.10 1.44 -11.71
CA ALA A 215 23.78 0.88 -10.54
C ALA A 215 23.89 -0.65 -10.61
N ALA A 216 22.78 -1.32 -10.92
CA ALA A 216 22.70 -2.78 -10.87
C ALA A 216 23.47 -3.46 -12.04
N GLN A 217 23.56 -2.82 -13.20
CA GLN A 217 24.35 -3.34 -14.36
C GLN A 217 25.85 -3.48 -14.09
N ARG A 218 26.36 -2.83 -13.03
CA ARG A 218 27.77 -2.99 -12.61
C ARG A 218 28.09 -4.38 -12.07
N PHE A 219 27.06 -5.17 -11.75
CA PHE A 219 27.19 -6.51 -11.18
C PHE A 219 26.86 -7.57 -12.25
N ALA A 220 27.85 -7.85 -13.14
CA ALA A 220 27.67 -8.73 -14.29
C ALA A 220 27.30 -10.18 -13.94
N ASP A 221 27.63 -10.62 -12.72
CA ASP A 221 27.29 -11.95 -12.19
C ASP A 221 25.82 -12.07 -11.80
N TYR A 222 25.04 -10.99 -11.92
CA TYR A 222 23.62 -10.93 -11.64
C TYR A 222 22.83 -10.58 -12.88
N GLN A 223 21.57 -10.97 -12.93
CA GLN A 223 20.64 -10.57 -13.98
C GLN A 223 19.54 -9.67 -13.42
N LEU A 224 19.09 -8.72 -14.22
CA LEU A 224 18.11 -7.73 -13.82
C LEU A 224 16.73 -8.12 -14.32
N VAL A 225 15.76 -8.17 -13.41
CA VAL A 225 14.35 -8.45 -13.73
C VAL A 225 13.47 -7.36 -13.15
N LEU A 226 12.73 -6.68 -14.01
CA LEU A 226 11.79 -5.60 -13.65
C LEU A 226 10.39 -6.18 -13.48
N ALA A 227 9.77 -5.94 -12.32
CA ALA A 227 8.35 -6.15 -12.14
C ALA A 227 7.57 -4.96 -12.71
N ALA A 228 6.85 -5.18 -13.80
CA ALA A 228 5.97 -4.16 -14.38
C ALA A 228 4.73 -3.94 -13.50
N ALA A 229 4.46 -2.68 -13.15
CA ALA A 229 3.31 -2.31 -12.34
C ALA A 229 2.00 -2.46 -13.14
N PRO A 230 0.91 -2.91 -12.51
CA PRO A 230 -0.39 -2.98 -13.14
C PRO A 230 -0.84 -1.61 -13.67
N GLY A 231 -1.36 -1.59 -14.92
CA GLY A 231 -1.89 -0.37 -15.53
C GLY A 231 -0.85 0.57 -16.14
N ILE A 232 0.41 0.14 -16.23
CA ILE A 232 1.47 0.83 -17.00
C ILE A 232 1.71 0.04 -18.29
N GLU A 233 1.65 0.72 -19.42
CA GLU A 233 1.80 0.13 -20.73
C GLU A 233 3.24 -0.37 -20.95
N PRO A 234 3.45 -1.53 -21.61
CA PRO A 234 4.79 -2.09 -21.88
C PRO A 234 5.73 -1.09 -22.58
N GLU A 235 5.22 -0.32 -23.54
CA GLU A 235 5.99 0.66 -24.33
C GLU A 235 6.58 1.76 -23.44
N PHE A 236 5.96 2.05 -22.30
CA PHE A 236 6.50 2.99 -21.34
C PHE A 236 7.81 2.48 -20.71
N TYR A 237 7.86 1.18 -20.40
CA TYR A 237 9.08 0.56 -19.89
C TYR A 237 10.16 0.46 -20.95
N ASP A 238 9.82 0.12 -22.20
CA ASP A 238 10.75 0.01 -23.30
C ASP A 238 11.59 1.28 -23.49
N ALA A 239 10.96 2.45 -23.33
CA ALA A 239 11.68 3.73 -23.41
C ALA A 239 12.73 3.93 -22.30
N HIS A 240 12.62 3.21 -21.17
CA HIS A 240 13.52 3.35 -20.02
C HIS A 240 14.54 2.22 -19.90
N ILE A 241 14.27 1.05 -20.50
CA ILE A 241 15.16 -0.12 -20.46
C ILE A 241 15.95 -0.30 -21.76
N ASN A 242 15.66 0.50 -22.79
CA ASN A 242 16.30 0.38 -24.12
C ASN A 242 17.83 0.39 -23.99
N GLY A 243 18.48 -0.58 -24.62
CA GLY A 243 19.94 -0.77 -24.54
C GLY A 243 20.44 -1.45 -23.25
N SER A 244 19.55 -1.88 -22.37
CA SER A 244 19.89 -2.66 -21.17
C SER A 244 19.47 -4.13 -21.30
N ASN A 245 20.13 -5.01 -20.51
CA ASN A 245 19.81 -6.44 -20.46
C ASN A 245 18.74 -6.74 -19.38
N VAL A 246 17.77 -5.84 -19.19
CA VAL A 246 16.68 -6.01 -18.23
C VAL A 246 15.57 -6.85 -18.83
N ARG A 247 15.16 -7.91 -18.13
CA ARG A 247 13.94 -8.67 -18.44
C ARG A 247 12.76 -8.06 -17.71
N VAL A 248 11.58 -8.09 -18.31
CA VAL A 248 10.34 -7.54 -17.71
C VAL A 248 9.36 -8.67 -17.47
N VAL A 249 8.80 -8.74 -16.26
CA VAL A 249 7.68 -9.63 -15.91
C VAL A 249 6.43 -8.80 -15.61
N HIS A 250 5.28 -9.26 -16.08
CA HIS A 250 4.02 -8.53 -15.98
C HIS A 250 3.03 -9.27 -15.07
N GLY A 251 2.55 -8.60 -14.03
CA GLY A 251 1.56 -9.17 -13.11
C GLY A 251 2.10 -10.26 -12.18
N GLU A 252 3.42 -10.44 -12.12
CA GLU A 252 4.08 -11.55 -11.42
C GLU A 252 5.10 -11.05 -10.36
N THR A 253 4.80 -9.92 -9.70
CA THR A 253 5.71 -9.35 -8.70
C THR A 253 6.04 -10.34 -7.58
N TYR A 254 5.06 -11.07 -7.06
CA TYR A 254 5.27 -12.04 -5.99
C TYR A 254 6.03 -13.27 -6.44
N ALA A 255 5.78 -13.74 -7.68
CA ALA A 255 6.58 -14.81 -8.28
C ALA A 255 8.05 -14.37 -8.44
N LEU A 256 8.29 -13.16 -8.95
CA LEU A 256 9.64 -12.60 -9.04
C LEU A 256 10.32 -12.51 -7.66
N LEU A 257 9.63 -12.01 -6.65
CA LEU A 257 10.17 -11.91 -5.28
C LEU A 257 10.48 -13.28 -4.67
N SER A 258 9.72 -14.34 -5.02
CA SER A 258 10.02 -15.70 -4.57
C SER A 258 11.35 -16.25 -5.10
N HIS A 259 11.87 -15.71 -6.20
CA HIS A 259 13.09 -16.15 -6.88
C HIS A 259 14.21 -15.09 -6.86
N ALA A 260 13.95 -13.92 -6.29
CA ALA A 260 14.92 -12.82 -6.26
C ALA A 260 15.97 -13.02 -5.17
N HIS A 261 17.23 -12.73 -5.51
CA HIS A 261 18.33 -12.69 -4.55
C HIS A 261 18.36 -11.38 -3.77
N THR A 262 18.12 -10.26 -4.44
CA THR A 262 18.13 -8.91 -3.86
C THR A 262 17.16 -8.04 -4.66
N ALA A 263 16.70 -6.93 -4.09
CA ALA A 263 15.79 -6.01 -4.78
C ALA A 263 16.18 -4.55 -4.62
N LEU A 264 15.94 -3.76 -5.67
CA LEU A 264 15.86 -2.30 -5.61
C LEU A 264 14.40 -1.89 -5.65
N VAL A 265 13.93 -1.19 -4.62
CA VAL A 265 12.50 -1.01 -4.38
C VAL A 265 12.17 0.46 -4.18
N THR A 266 11.24 1.00 -4.98
CA THR A 266 10.69 2.33 -4.72
C THR A 266 9.83 2.32 -3.44
N SER A 267 10.00 3.36 -2.61
CA SER A 267 9.26 3.48 -1.35
C SER A 267 7.74 3.36 -1.54
N GLY A 268 7.11 2.53 -0.73
CA GLY A 268 5.68 2.22 -0.76
C GLY A 268 5.40 0.86 -0.12
N THR A 269 4.24 0.27 -0.41
CA THR A 269 3.83 -1.06 0.05
C THR A 269 4.81 -2.14 -0.41
N ALA A 270 5.40 -1.98 -1.60
CA ALA A 270 6.38 -2.90 -2.16
C ALA A 270 7.60 -3.16 -1.25
N THR A 271 7.98 -2.19 -0.40
CA THR A 271 9.05 -2.41 0.58
C THR A 271 8.68 -3.45 1.63
N LEU A 272 7.43 -3.44 2.06
CA LEU A 272 6.92 -4.44 3.00
C LEU A 272 6.76 -5.80 2.30
N GLU A 273 6.17 -5.84 1.12
CA GLU A 273 6.06 -7.08 0.31
C GLU A 273 7.43 -7.74 0.15
N THR A 274 8.44 -6.99 -0.29
CA THR A 274 9.82 -7.49 -0.47
C THR A 274 10.40 -8.06 0.83
N ALA A 275 10.18 -7.40 1.97
CA ALA A 275 10.62 -7.91 3.27
C ALA A 275 9.90 -9.20 3.68
N LEU A 276 8.59 -9.30 3.40
CA LEU A 276 7.79 -10.48 3.69
C LEU A 276 8.17 -11.69 2.82
N PHE A 277 8.69 -11.46 1.61
CA PHE A 277 9.34 -12.50 0.80
C PHE A 277 10.80 -12.78 1.23
N ARG A 278 11.32 -12.10 2.27
CA ARG A 278 12.69 -12.25 2.78
C ARG A 278 13.76 -11.90 1.74
N VAL A 279 13.47 -10.97 0.84
CA VAL A 279 14.40 -10.49 -0.17
C VAL A 279 15.13 -9.25 0.36
N PRO A 280 16.45 -9.28 0.54
CA PRO A 280 17.23 -8.10 0.92
C PRO A 280 17.04 -6.98 -0.10
N GLN A 281 16.88 -5.74 0.39
CA GLN A 281 16.50 -4.63 -0.48
C GLN A 281 17.23 -3.33 -0.15
N VAL A 282 17.35 -2.49 -1.18
CA VAL A 282 17.68 -1.07 -1.05
C VAL A 282 16.45 -0.25 -1.44
N VAL A 283 16.00 0.61 -0.54
CA VAL A 283 14.85 1.47 -0.80
C VAL A 283 15.30 2.72 -1.54
N CYS A 284 14.70 2.96 -2.69
CA CYS A 284 15.01 4.04 -3.61
C CYS A 284 13.81 5.00 -3.70
N TYR A 285 14.02 6.27 -3.41
CA TYR A 285 12.95 7.27 -3.51
C TYR A 285 13.44 8.56 -4.16
N ASN A 286 12.99 8.78 -5.39
CA ASN A 286 13.27 10.02 -6.10
C ASN A 286 12.16 11.05 -5.89
N THR A 287 12.53 12.33 -5.94
CA THR A 287 11.59 13.45 -5.83
C THR A 287 11.86 14.46 -6.94
N ALA A 288 10.83 15.16 -7.40
CA ALA A 288 10.95 16.13 -8.49
C ALA A 288 11.95 17.28 -8.22
N LEU A 289 12.25 17.57 -6.94
CA LEU A 289 13.18 18.61 -6.52
C LEU A 289 14.07 18.08 -5.38
N PRO A 290 15.01 17.15 -5.66
CA PRO A 290 15.72 16.41 -4.63
C PRO A 290 16.47 17.28 -3.63
N LYS A 291 17.12 18.36 -4.07
CA LYS A 291 17.86 19.29 -3.18
C LYS A 291 16.92 20.07 -2.27
N LEU A 292 15.80 20.56 -2.80
CA LEU A 292 14.80 21.32 -2.04
C LEU A 292 14.05 20.43 -1.06
N VAL A 293 13.64 19.23 -1.51
CA VAL A 293 12.95 18.26 -0.66
C VAL A 293 13.89 17.74 0.43
N GLY A 294 15.17 17.50 0.13
CA GLY A 294 16.16 17.13 1.14
C GLY A 294 16.32 18.19 2.23
N LEU A 295 16.30 19.46 1.87
CA LEU A 295 16.36 20.58 2.82
C LEU A 295 15.06 20.76 3.63
N LEU A 296 13.91 20.58 3.00
CA LEU A 296 12.60 20.78 3.62
C LEU A 296 12.02 19.51 4.26
N ARG A 297 12.66 18.35 4.06
CA ARG A 297 12.19 17.05 4.60
C ARG A 297 11.85 17.11 6.09
N PRO A 298 12.65 17.68 6.99
CA PRO A 298 12.34 17.78 8.42
C PRO A 298 11.11 18.64 8.72
N LEU A 299 10.78 19.58 7.84
CA LEU A 299 9.64 20.50 8.00
C LEU A 299 8.33 19.94 7.45
N VAL A 300 8.40 19.09 6.42
CA VAL A 300 7.22 18.58 5.69
C VAL A 300 6.86 17.16 6.10
N LEU A 301 7.85 16.28 6.27
CA LEU A 301 7.67 14.90 6.69
C LEU A 301 8.00 14.77 8.18
N LYS A 302 7.01 14.41 8.97
CA LYS A 302 7.15 14.19 10.43
C LYS A 302 7.65 12.78 10.78
N VAL A 303 8.08 12.02 9.77
CA VAL A 303 8.52 10.64 9.93
C VAL A 303 10.02 10.49 9.74
N LYS A 304 10.63 9.66 10.59
CA LYS A 304 12.06 9.36 10.53
C LYS A 304 12.42 8.52 9.30
N TYR A 305 11.55 7.61 8.91
CA TYR A 305 11.73 6.66 7.81
C TYR A 305 10.66 6.81 6.74
N VAL A 306 10.95 6.33 5.52
CA VAL A 306 10.00 6.36 4.39
C VAL A 306 9.49 4.98 4.00
N SER A 307 10.20 3.90 4.35
CA SER A 307 9.76 2.52 4.12
C SER A 307 8.87 2.01 5.25
N LEU A 308 7.90 1.18 4.91
CA LEU A 308 7.06 0.51 5.92
C LEU A 308 7.89 -0.43 6.82
N VAL A 309 8.94 -1.03 6.27
CA VAL A 309 9.85 -1.91 7.03
C VAL A 309 10.47 -1.17 8.20
N ASN A 310 11.13 -0.04 7.94
CA ASN A 310 11.78 0.75 8.98
C ASN A 310 10.78 1.41 9.95
N LEU A 311 9.61 1.83 9.43
CA LEU A 311 8.53 2.38 10.25
C LEU A 311 7.96 1.33 11.23
N ILE A 312 7.74 0.10 10.78
CA ILE A 312 7.23 -0.99 11.62
C ILE A 312 8.30 -1.44 12.63
N ALA A 313 9.55 -1.52 12.20
CA ALA A 313 10.66 -1.86 13.08
C ALA A 313 10.99 -0.75 14.10
N ASP A 314 10.65 0.51 13.79
CA ASP A 314 11.07 1.75 14.48
C ASP A 314 12.61 1.92 14.52
N ARG A 315 13.29 1.33 13.56
CA ARG A 315 14.74 1.43 13.35
C ARG A 315 15.09 1.18 11.88
N GLU A 316 16.32 1.51 11.51
CA GLU A 316 16.81 1.15 10.19
C GLU A 316 17.08 -0.36 10.11
N VAL A 317 16.29 -1.04 9.28
CA VAL A 317 16.45 -2.45 8.87
C VAL A 317 16.93 -2.50 7.44
N VAL A 318 16.40 -1.61 6.60
CA VAL A 318 16.76 -1.47 5.19
C VAL A 318 17.34 -0.09 4.92
N PRO A 319 18.39 0.03 4.09
CA PRO A 319 18.93 1.34 3.69
C PRO A 319 17.90 2.10 2.86
N GLU A 320 17.70 3.38 3.18
CA GLU A 320 16.80 4.29 2.48
C GLU A 320 17.59 5.38 1.75
N LEU A 321 17.63 5.31 0.44
CA LEU A 321 18.23 6.32 -0.42
C LEU A 321 17.13 7.27 -0.92
N VAL A 322 17.08 8.47 -0.34
CA VAL A 322 15.98 9.41 -0.53
C VAL A 322 16.48 10.73 -1.10
N ALA A 323 15.84 11.22 -2.14
CA ALA A 323 16.11 12.52 -2.74
C ALA A 323 17.59 12.69 -3.12
N ASN A 324 18.34 13.51 -2.39
CA ASN A 324 19.76 13.80 -2.65
C ASN A 324 20.71 12.65 -2.33
N THR A 325 20.28 11.66 -1.54
CA THR A 325 21.07 10.43 -1.30
C THR A 325 20.79 9.31 -2.31
N PHE A 326 19.72 9.42 -3.09
CA PHE A 326 19.44 8.49 -4.18
C PHE A 326 20.32 8.82 -5.39
N SER A 327 21.39 8.09 -5.57
CA SER A 327 22.33 8.21 -6.68
C SER A 327 22.83 6.83 -7.09
N GLU A 328 23.30 6.71 -8.32
CA GLU A 328 23.92 5.48 -8.84
C GLU A 328 25.04 5.00 -7.91
N ALA A 329 25.92 5.89 -7.46
CA ALA A 329 27.04 5.56 -6.58
C ALA A 329 26.57 4.95 -5.24
N ASN A 330 25.61 5.59 -4.59
CA ASN A 330 25.09 5.10 -3.30
C ASN A 330 24.30 3.79 -3.45
N VAL A 331 23.52 3.63 -4.53
CA VAL A 331 22.85 2.34 -4.83
C VAL A 331 23.88 1.23 -5.04
N THR A 332 24.94 1.50 -5.82
CA THR A 332 26.04 0.55 -6.05
C THR A 332 26.73 0.17 -4.75
N GLU A 333 27.00 1.13 -3.87
CA GLU A 333 27.59 0.87 -2.55
C GLU A 333 26.71 -0.05 -1.71
N GLN A 334 25.41 0.23 -1.62
CA GLN A 334 24.50 -0.62 -0.85
C GLN A 334 24.35 -2.02 -1.46
N LEU A 335 24.29 -2.15 -2.77
CA LEU A 335 24.29 -3.46 -3.44
C LEU A 335 25.58 -4.23 -3.14
N THR A 336 26.75 -3.59 -3.19
CA THR A 336 28.03 -4.23 -2.86
C THR A 336 28.03 -4.86 -1.48
N ARG A 337 27.31 -4.26 -0.51
CA ARG A 337 27.19 -4.78 0.85
C ARG A 337 26.17 -5.90 0.98
N LEU A 338 25.11 -5.90 0.16
CA LEU A 338 23.97 -6.83 0.29
C LEU A 338 24.03 -8.04 -0.62
N LEU A 339 24.75 -7.96 -1.74
CA LEU A 339 24.85 -9.07 -2.70
C LEU A 339 25.60 -10.28 -2.14
N PRO A 340 26.75 -10.12 -1.45
CA PRO A 340 27.41 -11.26 -0.80
C PRO A 340 26.58 -11.80 0.38
N ASP A 341 26.75 -13.11 0.63
CA ASP A 341 26.23 -13.73 1.85
C ASP A 341 27.10 -13.33 3.05
N GLY A 342 26.82 -12.15 3.60
CA GLY A 342 27.58 -11.56 4.69
C GLY A 342 26.70 -11.00 5.80
N GLU A 343 27.34 -10.43 6.82
CA GLU A 343 26.68 -9.88 8.01
C GLU A 343 25.59 -8.86 7.70
N PRO A 344 25.78 -7.88 6.76
CA PRO A 344 24.72 -6.91 6.45
C PRO A 344 23.42 -7.55 5.94
N ARG A 345 23.56 -8.58 5.09
CA ARG A 345 22.44 -9.35 4.58
C ARG A 345 21.72 -10.12 5.70
N GLN A 346 22.47 -10.79 6.55
CA GLN A 346 21.92 -11.57 7.68
C GLN A 346 21.20 -10.67 8.69
N GLN A 347 21.77 -9.50 9.01
CA GLN A 347 21.14 -8.50 9.89
C GLN A 347 19.81 -7.98 9.31
N MET A 348 19.75 -7.74 7.99
CA MET A 348 18.52 -7.33 7.33
C MET A 348 17.45 -8.43 7.41
N LEU A 349 17.80 -9.67 7.13
CA LEU A 349 16.88 -10.81 7.24
C LEU A 349 16.37 -11.03 8.67
N ALA A 350 17.21 -10.84 9.68
CA ALA A 350 16.79 -10.86 11.08
C ALA A 350 15.80 -9.72 11.41
N GLY A 351 16.03 -8.53 10.83
CA GLY A 351 15.09 -7.42 10.95
C GLY A 351 13.75 -7.68 10.28
N TYR A 352 13.71 -8.44 9.19
CA TYR A 352 12.46 -8.86 8.55
C TYR A 352 11.65 -9.80 9.45
N GLU A 353 12.30 -10.67 10.19
CA GLU A 353 11.62 -11.54 11.16
C GLU A 353 10.96 -10.71 12.27
N GLU A 354 11.65 -9.67 12.77
CA GLU A 354 11.05 -8.71 13.71
C GLU A 354 9.81 -8.02 13.13
N VAL A 355 9.86 -7.60 11.85
CA VAL A 355 8.72 -6.99 11.16
C VAL A 355 7.55 -7.97 11.05
N TRP A 356 7.81 -9.24 10.69
CA TRP A 356 6.79 -10.29 10.66
C TRP A 356 6.09 -10.47 12.01
N GLN A 357 6.87 -10.54 13.09
CA GLN A 357 6.33 -10.70 14.45
C GLN A 357 5.46 -9.50 14.86
N LYS A 358 5.88 -8.27 14.53
CA LYS A 358 5.12 -7.05 14.85
C LYS A 358 3.82 -6.95 14.07
N ILE A 359 3.80 -7.41 12.83
CA ILE A 359 2.59 -7.40 11.98
C ILE A 359 1.58 -8.45 12.47
N GLY A 360 2.04 -9.61 12.95
CA GLY A 360 1.19 -10.70 13.40
C GLY A 360 0.61 -11.53 12.25
N ALA A 361 -0.08 -12.61 12.63
CA ALA A 361 -0.61 -13.62 11.71
C ALA A 361 -2.13 -13.49 11.44
N ASP A 362 -2.81 -12.52 12.05
CA ASP A 362 -4.26 -12.36 11.94
C ASP A 362 -4.69 -12.04 10.50
N SER A 363 -5.90 -12.48 10.14
CA SER A 363 -6.57 -12.01 8.92
C SER A 363 -7.24 -10.66 9.21
N PRO A 364 -6.77 -9.56 8.61
CA PRO A 364 -7.30 -8.22 8.89
C PRO A 364 -8.76 -8.10 8.54
N SER A 365 -9.18 -8.70 7.43
CA SER A 365 -10.56 -8.65 6.95
C SER A 365 -11.51 -9.42 7.88
N GLU A 366 -11.13 -10.62 8.33
CA GLU A 366 -11.97 -11.43 9.22
C GLU A 366 -12.08 -10.79 10.62
N ARG A 367 -10.96 -10.31 11.17
CA ARG A 367 -10.96 -9.62 12.46
C ARG A 367 -11.79 -8.34 12.42
N THR A 368 -11.64 -7.53 11.37
CA THR A 368 -12.43 -6.31 11.17
C THR A 368 -13.93 -6.63 11.05
N ALA A 369 -14.29 -7.63 10.24
CA ALA A 369 -15.69 -8.03 10.06
C ALA A 369 -16.34 -8.45 11.38
N LYS A 370 -15.66 -9.28 12.17
CA LYS A 370 -16.14 -9.72 13.48
C LYS A 370 -16.37 -8.55 14.43
N GLU A 371 -15.41 -7.63 14.52
CA GLU A 371 -15.51 -6.43 15.35
C GLU A 371 -16.67 -5.52 14.90
N ILE A 372 -16.82 -5.29 13.59
CA ILE A 372 -17.90 -4.48 13.02
C ILE A 372 -19.26 -5.08 13.42
N VAL A 373 -19.47 -6.37 13.15
CA VAL A 373 -20.75 -7.04 13.42
C VAL A 373 -21.10 -7.02 14.92
N LEU A 374 -20.11 -7.22 15.79
CA LEU A 374 -20.30 -7.15 17.24
C LEU A 374 -20.69 -5.74 17.72
N LYS A 375 -20.12 -4.69 17.12
CA LYS A 375 -20.35 -3.29 17.54
C LYS A 375 -21.66 -2.72 16.98
N VAL A 376 -22.05 -3.10 15.77
CA VAL A 376 -23.32 -2.65 15.15
C VAL A 376 -24.54 -3.31 15.82
N LYS A 377 -24.38 -4.51 16.37
CA LYS A 377 -25.47 -5.22 17.10
C LYS A 377 -25.70 -4.71 18.54
N ARG A 378 -24.80 -3.90 19.08
CA ARG A 378 -24.92 -3.27 20.41
C ARG A 378 -25.68 -1.97 20.34
#